data_a105ff5666d61d3fbde663af49a52754
#
_entry.id   a105ff5666d61d3fbde663af49a52754
#
_cell.length_a   1.000
_cell.length_b   1.000
_cell.length_c   1.000
_cell.angle_alpha   90.00
_cell.angle_beta   90.00
_cell.angle_gamma   90.00
#
_symmetry.space_group_name_H-M   'P 1'
#
loop_
_entity.id
_entity.type
_entity.pdbx_description
1 polymer ?
#
loop_
_entity_poly.entity_id
_entity_poly.type
_entity_poly.pdbx_seq_one_letter_code
_entity_poly.pdbx_strand_id
1 'polypeptide(L)'
;MKIGILQTGKSHESLLHKFGDYPDLFKKFLSSEHFVFETYPVLDMVFPKSPDECNGWLITGSRHGVYEDHKWLDPLREFIRLIHNEKLPLVGICFGHQIIAQALGGVVEKFQGGWSVGSTLYKYGDRDVNLNAWHQDQVIIPPSNAETVMTNDFCKFAGLAYDDNIITFQPHPEFNSDYIQGLIENRGKGIVPDNLLFTAKSKLDSLNDNDFLATKIKSFFAK
;
A
#
# COMPACT_ATOMS: atom_id res chain seq x y z
N MET A 1 11.19 -16.00 -8.96
CA MET A 1 10.17 -15.98 -7.88
C MET A 1 8.85 -15.50 -8.43
N LYS A 2 7.73 -16.19 -8.14
CA LYS A 2 6.38 -15.78 -8.54
C LYS A 2 5.74 -14.98 -7.39
N ILE A 3 5.29 -13.76 -7.69
CA ILE A 3 4.63 -12.86 -6.74
C ILE A 3 3.17 -12.68 -7.14
N GLY A 4 2.25 -13.03 -6.25
CA GLY A 4 0.82 -12.80 -6.42
C GLY A 4 0.45 -11.37 -6.02
N ILE A 5 -0.22 -10.64 -6.89
CA ILE A 5 -0.76 -9.31 -6.59
C ILE A 5 -2.26 -9.45 -6.32
N LEU A 6 -2.64 -9.27 -5.06
CA LEU A 6 -4.04 -9.19 -4.63
C LEU A 6 -4.55 -7.77 -4.88
N GLN A 7 -5.26 -7.60 -5.98
CA GLN A 7 -5.77 -6.30 -6.40
C GLN A 7 -7.04 -5.94 -5.63
N THR A 8 -6.96 -4.91 -4.79
CA THR A 8 -8.04 -4.43 -3.91
C THR A 8 -8.63 -3.10 -4.38
N GLY A 9 -8.08 -2.50 -5.41
CA GLY A 9 -8.55 -1.24 -5.97
C GLY A 9 -8.22 -1.12 -7.46
N LYS A 10 -8.81 -0.11 -8.08
CA LYS A 10 -8.57 0.24 -9.49
C LYS A 10 -8.13 1.69 -9.59
N SER A 11 -7.19 1.97 -10.48
CA SER A 11 -6.81 3.33 -10.85
C SER A 11 -8.03 4.11 -11.33
N HIS A 12 -8.03 5.43 -11.15
CA HIS A 12 -9.06 6.28 -11.73
C HIS A 12 -9.04 6.14 -13.28
N GLU A 13 -10.21 6.07 -13.90
CA GLU A 13 -10.35 5.81 -15.34
C GLU A 13 -9.50 6.74 -16.22
N SER A 14 -9.42 8.03 -15.85
CA SER A 14 -8.58 9.01 -16.56
C SER A 14 -7.07 8.72 -16.48
N LEU A 15 -6.62 7.89 -15.55
CA LEU A 15 -5.21 7.54 -15.35
C LEU A 15 -4.85 6.19 -15.99
N LEU A 16 -5.84 5.32 -16.24
CA LEU A 16 -5.63 3.99 -16.78
C LEU A 16 -4.85 3.99 -18.09
N HIS A 17 -5.18 4.91 -19.02
CA HIS A 17 -4.55 4.96 -20.33
C HIS A 17 -3.05 5.31 -20.25
N LYS A 18 -2.66 6.21 -19.33
CA LYS A 18 -1.27 6.68 -19.19
C LYS A 18 -0.43 5.76 -18.31
N PHE A 19 -1.01 5.21 -17.24
CA PHE A 19 -0.25 4.55 -16.18
C PHE A 19 -0.57 3.07 -16.00
N GLY A 20 -1.66 2.58 -16.57
CA GLY A 20 -2.20 1.26 -16.27
C GLY A 20 -2.98 1.22 -14.98
N ASP A 21 -3.36 0.02 -14.53
CA ASP A 21 -4.03 -0.21 -13.26
C ASP A 21 -3.01 -0.46 -12.12
N TYR A 22 -3.46 -0.56 -10.89
CA TYR A 22 -2.59 -0.76 -9.73
C TYR A 22 -1.60 -1.93 -9.90
N PRO A 23 -2.00 -3.10 -10.39
CA PRO A 23 -1.03 -4.17 -10.66
C PRO A 23 0.09 -3.76 -11.62
N ASP A 24 -0.20 -2.92 -12.63
CA ASP A 24 0.79 -2.49 -13.61
C ASP A 24 1.81 -1.51 -12.98
N LEU A 25 1.35 -0.65 -12.06
CA LEU A 25 2.22 0.22 -11.28
C LEU A 25 3.19 -0.61 -10.44
N PHE A 26 2.71 -1.65 -9.74
CA PHE A 26 3.57 -2.51 -8.92
C PHE A 26 4.51 -3.38 -9.75
N LYS A 27 4.07 -3.92 -10.89
CA LYS A 27 4.94 -4.65 -11.83
C LYS A 27 6.09 -3.77 -12.31
N LYS A 28 5.80 -2.50 -12.63
CA LYS A 28 6.82 -1.53 -13.02
C LYS A 28 7.74 -1.17 -11.85
N PHE A 29 7.17 -0.86 -10.68
CA PHE A 29 7.89 -0.45 -9.47
C PHE A 29 8.85 -1.53 -8.96
N LEU A 30 8.42 -2.80 -8.98
CA LEU A 30 9.21 -3.95 -8.53
C LEU A 30 9.87 -4.72 -9.68
N SER A 31 9.95 -4.13 -10.88
CA SER A 31 10.54 -4.78 -12.05
C SER A 31 11.93 -5.38 -11.73
N SER A 32 12.10 -6.65 -12.06
CA SER A 32 13.31 -7.44 -11.87
C SER A 32 13.26 -8.67 -12.77
N GLU A 33 14.41 -9.13 -13.28
CA GLU A 33 14.53 -10.39 -14.04
C GLU A 33 14.20 -11.63 -13.19
N HIS A 34 14.19 -11.48 -11.86
CA HIS A 34 13.93 -12.57 -10.91
C HIS A 34 12.47 -12.71 -10.52
N PHE A 35 11.60 -11.73 -10.89
CA PHE A 35 10.20 -11.69 -10.48
C PHE A 35 9.25 -11.88 -11.65
N VAL A 36 8.29 -12.79 -11.45
CA VAL A 36 7.12 -12.97 -12.32
C VAL A 36 5.88 -12.65 -11.49
N PHE A 37 4.97 -11.89 -12.06
CA PHE A 37 3.78 -11.43 -11.34
C PHE A 37 2.52 -12.08 -11.87
N GLU A 38 1.66 -12.52 -10.97
CA GLU A 38 0.29 -12.94 -11.27
C GLU A 38 -0.70 -12.05 -10.53
N THR A 39 -1.78 -11.65 -11.18
CA THR A 39 -2.76 -10.71 -10.62
C THR A 39 -4.07 -11.41 -10.30
N TYR A 40 -4.56 -11.23 -9.09
CA TYR A 40 -5.83 -11.72 -8.60
C TYR A 40 -6.71 -10.53 -8.22
N PRO A 41 -7.72 -10.16 -9.04
CA PRO A 41 -8.65 -9.06 -8.74
C PRO A 41 -9.64 -9.49 -7.65
N VAL A 42 -9.18 -9.47 -6.39
CA VAL A 42 -9.98 -9.93 -5.24
C VAL A 42 -11.23 -9.07 -5.02
N LEU A 43 -11.18 -7.79 -5.41
CA LEU A 43 -12.36 -6.92 -5.40
C LEU A 43 -13.49 -7.43 -6.33
N ASP A 44 -13.14 -8.22 -7.35
CA ASP A 44 -14.10 -8.88 -8.27
C ASP A 44 -14.35 -10.36 -7.86
N MET A 45 -14.01 -10.74 -6.63
CA MET A 45 -14.13 -12.10 -6.06
C MET A 45 -13.26 -13.16 -6.76
N VAL A 46 -12.17 -12.76 -7.41
CA VAL A 46 -11.20 -13.68 -8.00
C VAL A 46 -10.02 -13.83 -7.03
N PHE A 47 -10.01 -14.96 -6.33
CA PHE A 47 -8.99 -15.30 -5.34
C PHE A 47 -8.10 -16.45 -5.83
N PRO A 48 -6.84 -16.53 -5.35
CA PRO A 48 -6.04 -17.75 -5.49
C PRO A 48 -6.70 -18.90 -4.72
N LYS A 49 -6.43 -20.14 -5.13
CA LYS A 49 -6.99 -21.33 -4.48
C LYS A 49 -6.31 -21.63 -3.14
N SER A 50 -5.01 -21.29 -3.03
CA SER A 50 -4.20 -21.52 -1.84
C SER A 50 -3.04 -20.53 -1.78
N PRO A 51 -2.44 -20.29 -0.58
CA PRO A 51 -1.30 -19.39 -0.44
C PRO A 51 -0.04 -19.84 -1.18
N ASP A 52 0.14 -21.13 -1.44
CA ASP A 52 1.31 -21.72 -2.11
C ASP A 52 1.29 -21.59 -3.65
N GLU A 53 0.22 -21.02 -4.24
CA GLU A 53 0.21 -20.69 -5.67
C GLU A 53 1.30 -19.69 -6.08
N CYS A 54 1.75 -18.86 -5.13
CA CYS A 54 2.84 -17.90 -5.33
C CYS A 54 3.88 -18.01 -4.20
N ASN A 55 5.11 -17.63 -4.51
CA ASN A 55 6.19 -17.63 -3.53
C ASN A 55 6.14 -16.44 -2.55
N GLY A 56 5.33 -15.43 -2.86
CA GLY A 56 5.10 -14.25 -2.04
C GLY A 56 3.91 -13.45 -2.56
N TRP A 57 3.40 -12.55 -1.74
CA TRP A 57 2.16 -11.84 -1.99
C TRP A 57 2.30 -10.34 -1.80
N LEU A 58 1.58 -9.56 -2.60
CA LEU A 58 1.46 -8.11 -2.47
C LEU A 58 0.00 -7.71 -2.50
N ILE A 59 -0.45 -6.90 -1.53
CA ILE A 59 -1.79 -6.33 -1.49
C ILE A 59 -1.71 -4.84 -1.87
N THR A 60 -2.47 -4.45 -2.90
CA THR A 60 -2.46 -3.08 -3.43
C THR A 60 -3.18 -2.08 -2.52
N GLY A 61 -3.08 -0.80 -2.86
CA GLY A 61 -3.97 0.23 -2.36
C GLY A 61 -5.43 0.04 -2.83
N SER A 62 -6.35 0.75 -2.18
CA SER A 62 -7.77 0.82 -2.52
C SER A 62 -8.36 2.18 -2.18
N ARG A 63 -9.49 2.53 -2.81
CA ARG A 63 -10.33 3.66 -2.40
C ARG A 63 -11.28 3.32 -1.25
N HIS A 64 -11.45 2.02 -0.96
CA HIS A 64 -12.35 1.51 0.07
C HIS A 64 -11.68 1.53 1.45
N GLY A 65 -12.48 1.71 2.50
CA GLY A 65 -12.04 1.48 3.87
C GLY A 65 -12.12 0.00 4.24
N VAL A 66 -11.20 -0.47 5.06
CA VAL A 66 -11.19 -1.87 5.53
C VAL A 66 -12.37 -2.23 6.43
N TYR A 67 -13.10 -1.23 6.89
CA TYR A 67 -14.29 -1.33 7.76
C TYR A 67 -15.61 -1.23 6.98
N GLU A 68 -15.56 -1.07 5.64
CA GLU A 68 -16.75 -1.05 4.79
C GLU A 68 -17.34 -2.47 4.63
N ASP A 69 -18.61 -2.55 4.19
CA ASP A 69 -19.29 -3.82 3.94
C ASP A 69 -19.13 -4.26 2.48
N HIS A 70 -17.98 -4.89 2.20
CA HIS A 70 -17.72 -5.50 0.89
C HIS A 70 -17.52 -7.01 1.00
N LYS A 71 -18.15 -7.79 0.12
CA LYS A 71 -18.12 -9.26 0.12
C LYS A 71 -16.72 -9.86 0.04
N TRP A 72 -15.76 -9.15 -0.55
CA TRP A 72 -14.39 -9.61 -0.73
C TRP A 72 -13.49 -9.37 0.50
N LEU A 73 -13.92 -8.58 1.49
CA LEU A 73 -13.09 -8.24 2.65
C LEU A 73 -12.85 -9.43 3.58
N ASP A 74 -13.90 -10.18 3.94
CA ASP A 74 -13.75 -11.34 4.81
C ASP A 74 -12.89 -12.45 4.19
N PRO A 75 -13.12 -12.86 2.93
CA PRO A 75 -12.22 -13.79 2.25
C PRO A 75 -10.76 -13.29 2.18
N LEU A 76 -10.55 -11.99 1.99
CA LEU A 76 -9.20 -11.43 1.99
C LEU A 76 -8.54 -11.51 3.37
N ARG A 77 -9.25 -11.18 4.45
CA ARG A 77 -8.73 -11.33 5.83
C ARG A 77 -8.35 -12.79 6.14
N GLU A 78 -9.19 -13.74 5.73
CA GLU A 78 -8.87 -15.18 5.87
C GLU A 78 -7.61 -15.54 5.09
N PHE A 79 -7.49 -15.10 3.84
CA PHE A 79 -6.34 -15.39 3.01
C PHE A 79 -5.04 -14.76 3.58
N ILE A 80 -5.11 -13.55 4.15
CA ILE A 80 -3.98 -12.92 4.86
C ILE A 80 -3.53 -13.78 6.04
N ARG A 81 -4.48 -14.31 6.85
CA ARG A 81 -4.13 -15.19 7.98
C ARG A 81 -3.48 -16.51 7.52
N LEU A 82 -3.94 -17.07 6.40
CA LEU A 82 -3.31 -18.26 5.81
C LEU A 82 -1.87 -17.96 5.38
N ILE A 83 -1.62 -16.86 4.65
CA ILE A 83 -0.27 -16.42 4.26
C ILE A 83 0.63 -16.27 5.50
N HIS A 84 0.11 -15.61 6.55
CA HIS A 84 0.86 -15.40 7.80
C HIS A 84 1.21 -16.71 8.49
N ASN A 85 0.24 -17.64 8.61
CA ASN A 85 0.44 -18.95 9.24
C ASN A 85 1.45 -19.82 8.49
N GLU A 86 1.46 -19.74 7.16
CA GLU A 86 2.42 -20.44 6.28
C GLU A 86 3.77 -19.73 6.18
N LYS A 87 3.92 -18.57 6.84
CA LYS A 87 5.13 -17.74 6.84
C LYS A 87 5.61 -17.34 5.45
N LEU A 88 4.68 -17.18 4.51
CA LEU A 88 5.01 -16.69 3.18
C LEU A 88 5.25 -15.17 3.20
N PRO A 89 6.17 -14.66 2.36
CA PRO A 89 6.41 -13.23 2.24
C PRO A 89 5.15 -12.47 1.81
N LEU A 90 4.77 -11.44 2.58
CA LEU A 90 3.61 -10.60 2.29
C LEU A 90 3.98 -9.11 2.42
N VAL A 91 3.65 -8.35 1.37
CA VAL A 91 3.79 -6.88 1.36
C VAL A 91 2.41 -6.24 1.26
N GLY A 92 2.15 -5.20 2.06
CA GLY A 92 0.91 -4.42 2.00
C GLY A 92 1.17 -2.94 1.79
N ILE A 93 0.48 -2.32 0.83
CA ILE A 93 0.62 -0.88 0.54
C ILE A 93 -0.72 -0.18 0.75
N CYS A 94 -0.72 0.90 1.54
CA CYS A 94 -1.88 1.75 1.86
C CYS A 94 -3.05 0.92 2.40
N PHE A 95 -4.08 0.65 1.61
CA PHE A 95 -5.15 -0.27 2.00
C PHE A 95 -4.60 -1.66 2.39
N GLY A 96 -3.61 -2.17 1.65
CA GLY A 96 -2.94 -3.44 1.98
C GLY A 96 -2.27 -3.42 3.36
N HIS A 97 -1.64 -2.31 3.74
CA HIS A 97 -1.12 -2.10 5.09
C HIS A 97 -2.23 -2.15 6.15
N GLN A 98 -3.34 -1.51 5.87
CA GLN A 98 -4.48 -1.41 6.79
C GLN A 98 -5.19 -2.75 6.97
N ILE A 99 -5.49 -3.46 5.87
CA ILE A 99 -6.22 -4.74 5.95
C ILE A 99 -5.36 -5.85 6.60
N ILE A 100 -4.05 -5.84 6.40
CA ILE A 100 -3.13 -6.76 7.09
C ILE A 100 -3.15 -6.48 8.60
N ALA A 101 -3.02 -5.21 9.00
CA ALA A 101 -3.11 -4.85 10.41
C ALA A 101 -4.44 -5.30 11.02
N GLN A 102 -5.57 -5.04 10.35
CA GLN A 102 -6.90 -5.45 10.84
C GLN A 102 -7.05 -6.98 10.89
N ALA A 103 -6.59 -7.71 9.87
CA ALA A 103 -6.68 -9.18 9.82
C ALA A 103 -5.90 -9.85 10.94
N LEU A 104 -4.81 -9.21 11.43
CA LEU A 104 -3.94 -9.70 12.50
C LEU A 104 -4.25 -9.09 13.88
N GLY A 105 -5.41 -8.40 14.03
CA GLY A 105 -5.92 -7.94 15.33
C GLY A 105 -5.67 -6.47 15.66
N GLY A 106 -5.19 -5.68 14.71
CA GLY A 106 -5.08 -4.22 14.83
C GLY A 106 -6.39 -3.49 14.58
N VAL A 107 -6.39 -2.19 14.82
CA VAL A 107 -7.54 -1.28 14.60
C VAL A 107 -7.19 -0.24 13.55
N VAL A 108 -8.06 -0.09 12.57
CA VAL A 108 -7.96 0.90 11.49
C VAL A 108 -9.19 1.78 11.51
N GLU A 109 -8.98 3.08 11.44
CA GLU A 109 -10.07 4.07 11.47
C GLU A 109 -9.86 5.16 10.42
N LYS A 110 -10.96 5.79 10.05
CA LYS A 110 -10.91 7.08 9.35
C LYS A 110 -10.31 8.13 10.27
N PHE A 111 -9.09 8.59 9.94
CA PHE A 111 -8.33 9.44 10.83
C PHE A 111 -8.96 10.83 10.97
N GLN A 112 -9.23 11.26 12.20
CA GLN A 112 -9.87 12.55 12.51
C GLN A 112 -8.97 13.74 12.16
N GLY A 113 -7.65 13.57 12.09
CA GLY A 113 -6.70 14.59 11.66
C GLY A 113 -6.75 14.90 10.16
N GLY A 114 -7.56 14.17 9.38
CA GLY A 114 -7.78 14.42 7.96
C GLY A 114 -6.86 13.64 7.05
N TRP A 115 -6.46 14.26 5.92
CA TRP A 115 -5.75 13.65 4.82
C TRP A 115 -4.24 13.88 4.86
N SER A 116 -3.47 12.90 4.41
CA SER A 116 -2.08 13.05 3.95
C SER A 116 -2.01 12.81 2.46
N VAL A 117 -1.54 13.79 1.70
CA VAL A 117 -1.48 13.73 0.23
C VAL A 117 -0.19 14.35 -0.32
N GLY A 118 0.36 13.72 -1.37
CA GLY A 118 1.58 14.17 -2.04
C GLY A 118 2.85 13.84 -1.28
N SER A 119 3.93 14.55 -1.62
CA SER A 119 5.27 14.35 -1.08
C SER A 119 5.31 14.58 0.44
N THR A 120 5.63 13.54 1.19
CA THR A 120 5.58 13.48 2.65
C THR A 120 6.84 12.82 3.20
N LEU A 121 7.43 13.45 4.22
CA LEU A 121 8.63 12.96 4.89
C LEU A 121 8.26 11.94 5.98
N TYR A 122 8.98 10.83 6.01
CA TYR A 122 8.88 9.77 7.02
C TYR A 122 10.25 9.44 7.61
N LYS A 123 10.24 8.89 8.81
CA LYS A 123 11.39 8.22 9.42
C LYS A 123 11.28 6.71 9.16
N TYR A 124 12.26 6.12 8.50
CA TYR A 124 12.43 4.68 8.34
C TYR A 124 13.68 4.24 9.12
N GLY A 125 13.49 3.74 10.33
CA GLY A 125 14.60 3.65 11.30
C GLY A 125 15.23 5.03 11.52
N ASP A 126 16.54 5.13 11.35
CA ASP A 126 17.29 6.40 11.50
C ASP A 126 17.35 7.25 10.22
N ARG A 127 16.77 6.75 9.11
CA ARG A 127 16.80 7.43 7.81
C ARG A 127 15.52 8.22 7.56
N ASP A 128 15.69 9.47 7.06
CA ASP A 128 14.62 10.24 6.47
C ASP A 128 14.35 9.72 5.05
N VAL A 129 13.06 9.45 4.73
CA VAL A 129 12.61 9.02 3.42
C VAL A 129 11.41 9.85 2.98
N ASN A 130 11.44 10.34 1.75
CA ASN A 130 10.37 11.14 1.17
C ASN A 130 9.55 10.28 0.19
N LEU A 131 8.27 10.06 0.50
CA LEU A 131 7.37 9.20 -0.27
C LEU A 131 6.04 9.91 -0.53
N ASN A 132 5.32 9.48 -1.55
CA ASN A 132 4.01 10.01 -1.82
C ASN A 132 2.94 9.36 -0.94
N ALA A 133 2.14 10.21 -0.29
CA ALA A 133 0.96 9.82 0.47
C ALA A 133 -0.31 10.09 -0.34
N TRP A 134 -1.34 9.28 -0.14
CA TRP A 134 -2.71 9.52 -0.60
C TRP A 134 -3.70 8.74 0.25
N HIS A 135 -3.91 9.19 1.49
CA HIS A 135 -4.78 8.48 2.44
C HIS A 135 -5.38 9.40 3.50
N GLN A 136 -6.51 8.99 4.07
CA GLN A 136 -7.07 9.51 5.31
C GLN A 136 -7.06 8.43 6.39
N ASP A 137 -7.47 7.21 6.04
CA ASP A 137 -7.53 6.09 6.98
C ASP A 137 -6.13 5.69 7.44
N GLN A 138 -6.02 5.29 8.72
CA GLN A 138 -4.76 4.89 9.34
C GLN A 138 -4.94 3.72 10.30
N VAL A 139 -3.88 2.94 10.49
CA VAL A 139 -3.76 2.05 11.63
C VAL A 139 -3.63 2.90 12.90
N ILE A 140 -4.55 2.73 13.84
CA ILE A 140 -4.59 3.46 15.11
C ILE A 140 -4.01 2.60 16.24
N ILE A 141 -4.28 1.30 16.23
CA ILE A 141 -3.71 0.33 17.15
C ILE A 141 -3.09 -0.79 16.29
N PRO A 142 -1.76 -0.95 16.30
CA PRO A 142 -1.13 -2.04 15.57
C PRO A 142 -1.38 -3.37 16.27
N PRO A 143 -1.31 -4.51 15.57
CA PRO A 143 -1.29 -5.84 16.20
C PRO A 143 -0.15 -5.96 17.21
N SER A 144 -0.34 -6.80 18.23
CA SER A 144 0.62 -6.94 19.35
C SER A 144 2.00 -7.47 18.95
N ASN A 145 2.07 -8.19 17.82
CA ASN A 145 3.32 -8.73 17.24
C ASN A 145 3.92 -7.84 16.15
N ALA A 146 3.37 -6.63 15.93
CA ALA A 146 3.86 -5.70 14.92
C ALA A 146 4.94 -4.77 15.48
N GLU A 147 6.02 -4.60 14.74
CA GLU A 147 7.05 -3.60 14.98
C GLU A 147 6.86 -2.41 14.05
N THR A 148 6.94 -1.18 14.59
CA THR A 148 6.88 0.03 13.77
C THR A 148 8.24 0.30 13.12
N VAL A 149 8.30 0.20 11.79
CA VAL A 149 9.52 0.41 11.00
C VAL A 149 9.55 1.76 10.27
N MET A 150 8.39 2.40 10.13
CA MET A 150 8.27 3.74 9.53
C MET A 150 7.23 4.58 10.28
N THR A 151 7.52 5.87 10.47
CA THR A 151 6.65 6.81 11.21
C THR A 151 6.80 8.24 10.71
N ASN A 152 5.82 9.09 11.01
CA ASN A 152 5.97 10.54 11.06
C ASN A 152 4.93 11.14 12.04
N ASP A 153 4.94 12.46 12.23
CA ASP A 153 4.06 13.13 13.20
C ASP A 153 2.56 12.97 12.87
N PHE A 154 2.21 12.81 11.59
CA PHE A 154 0.84 12.64 11.14
C PHE A 154 0.38 11.18 11.14
N CYS A 155 1.25 10.26 10.78
CA CYS A 155 0.99 8.82 10.68
C CYS A 155 2.00 8.04 11.53
N LYS A 156 1.60 7.74 12.76
CA LYS A 156 2.46 7.08 13.75
C LYS A 156 2.91 5.69 13.30
N PHE A 157 2.03 4.94 12.65
CA PHE A 157 2.25 3.58 12.19
C PHE A 157 2.31 3.54 10.65
N ALA A 158 3.18 4.36 10.06
CA ALA A 158 3.31 4.49 8.62
C ALA A 158 3.97 3.28 7.95
N GLY A 159 4.67 2.44 8.69
CA GLY A 159 5.17 1.15 8.24
C GLY A 159 5.26 0.18 9.40
N LEU A 160 4.86 -1.06 9.16
CA LEU A 160 4.85 -2.14 10.14
C LEU A 160 5.55 -3.37 9.56
N ALA A 161 6.32 -4.05 10.41
CA ALA A 161 6.85 -5.39 10.15
C ALA A 161 6.22 -6.37 11.14
N TYR A 162 5.97 -7.59 10.69
CA TYR A 162 5.39 -8.66 11.50
C TYR A 162 6.26 -9.90 11.32
N ASP A 163 6.85 -10.36 12.40
CA ASP A 163 7.84 -11.42 12.33
C ASP A 163 8.86 -11.14 11.21
N ASP A 164 9.30 -12.16 10.46
CA ASP A 164 10.25 -12.01 9.36
C ASP A 164 9.60 -12.04 7.96
N ASN A 165 8.28 -12.23 7.89
CA ASN A 165 7.59 -12.57 6.64
C ASN A 165 6.54 -11.54 6.18
N ILE A 166 6.24 -10.48 6.94
CA ILE A 166 5.31 -9.43 6.52
C ILE A 166 5.93 -8.05 6.72
N ILE A 167 5.84 -7.18 5.70
CA ILE A 167 6.20 -5.77 5.79
C ILE A 167 5.16 -4.91 5.08
N THR A 168 4.76 -3.80 5.70
CA THR A 168 3.66 -2.98 5.17
C THR A 168 3.96 -1.49 5.27
N PHE A 169 3.41 -0.71 4.32
CA PHE A 169 3.63 0.73 4.25
C PHE A 169 2.33 1.48 3.94
N GLN A 170 2.07 2.55 4.67
CA GLN A 170 0.94 3.44 4.44
C GLN A 170 1.14 4.35 3.21
N PRO A 171 2.34 4.92 2.95
CA PRO A 171 2.59 5.66 1.71
C PRO A 171 2.62 4.75 0.48
N HIS A 172 2.56 5.39 -0.68
CA HIS A 172 2.55 4.80 -2.01
C HIS A 172 3.91 4.97 -2.71
N PRO A 173 4.85 4.04 -2.55
CA PRO A 173 6.14 4.13 -3.23
C PRO A 173 6.04 3.86 -4.75
N GLU A 174 4.94 3.25 -5.20
CA GLU A 174 4.65 3.02 -6.62
C GLU A 174 4.13 4.26 -7.34
N PHE A 175 3.70 5.32 -6.61
CA PHE A 175 3.23 6.56 -7.22
C PHE A 175 4.39 7.51 -7.48
N ASN A 176 4.56 7.91 -8.72
CA ASN A 176 5.44 9.02 -9.10
C ASN A 176 4.69 10.36 -9.09
N SER A 177 5.42 11.45 -9.32
CA SER A 177 4.86 12.82 -9.34
C SER A 177 3.73 12.97 -10.37
N ASP A 178 3.88 12.39 -11.56
CA ASP A 178 2.86 12.45 -12.62
C ASP A 178 1.55 11.76 -12.18
N TYR A 179 1.66 10.62 -11.47
CA TYR A 179 0.49 9.93 -10.96
C TYR A 179 -0.21 10.73 -9.87
N ILE A 180 0.57 11.35 -8.95
CA ILE A 180 0.03 12.26 -7.93
C ILE A 180 -0.64 13.48 -8.56
N GLN A 181 -0.04 14.08 -9.58
CA GLN A 181 -0.68 15.17 -10.33
C GLN A 181 -2.03 14.72 -10.89
N GLY A 182 -2.08 13.57 -11.50
CA GLY A 182 -3.33 12.99 -12.02
C GLY A 182 -4.39 12.75 -10.94
N LEU A 183 -4.00 12.32 -9.74
CA LEU A 183 -4.91 12.16 -8.60
C LEU A 183 -5.43 13.52 -8.10
N ILE A 184 -4.59 14.55 -8.02
CA ILE A 184 -4.98 15.92 -7.64
C ILE A 184 -6.05 16.43 -8.60
N GLU A 185 -5.84 16.28 -9.91
CA GLU A 185 -6.71 16.81 -10.93
C GLU A 185 -8.04 16.07 -11.08
N ASN A 186 -8.05 14.75 -10.91
CA ASN A 186 -9.17 13.90 -11.28
C ASN A 186 -9.90 13.27 -10.08
N ARG A 187 -9.27 13.18 -8.91
CA ARG A 187 -9.84 12.48 -7.76
C ARG A 187 -9.84 13.30 -6.47
N GLY A 188 -8.94 14.27 -6.33
CA GLY A 188 -8.78 15.04 -5.10
C GLY A 188 -9.89 16.05 -4.86
N LYS A 189 -10.36 16.70 -5.93
CA LYS A 189 -11.33 17.79 -5.86
C LYS A 189 -12.65 17.35 -5.22
N GLY A 190 -13.07 18.08 -4.18
CA GLY A 190 -14.30 17.77 -3.43
C GLY A 190 -14.18 16.62 -2.43
N ILE A 191 -13.02 15.95 -2.34
CA ILE A 191 -12.73 14.86 -1.41
C ILE A 191 -11.62 15.25 -0.44
N VAL A 192 -10.53 15.75 -0.96
CA VAL A 192 -9.38 16.25 -0.20
C VAL A 192 -9.49 17.76 -0.06
N PRO A 193 -9.20 18.35 1.11
CA PRO A 193 -9.19 19.80 1.29
C PRO A 193 -8.29 20.53 0.27
N ASP A 194 -8.79 21.63 -0.30
CA ASP A 194 -8.12 22.35 -1.38
C ASP A 194 -6.70 22.84 -1.01
N ASN A 195 -6.49 23.26 0.23
CA ASN A 195 -5.18 23.67 0.73
C ASN A 195 -4.16 22.53 0.72
N LEU A 196 -4.57 21.29 0.98
CA LEU A 196 -3.71 20.11 0.91
C LEU A 196 -3.39 19.76 -0.55
N LEU A 197 -4.39 19.85 -1.45
CA LEU A 197 -4.17 19.66 -2.89
C LEU A 197 -3.21 20.69 -3.45
N PHE A 198 -3.35 21.98 -3.05
CA PHE A 198 -2.44 23.03 -3.44
C PHE A 198 -1.01 22.75 -2.95
N THR A 199 -0.85 22.38 -1.69
CA THR A 199 0.45 22.02 -1.11
C THR A 199 1.07 20.82 -1.81
N ALA A 200 0.28 19.75 -2.07
CA ALA A 200 0.75 18.58 -2.80
C ALA A 200 1.22 18.96 -4.22
N LYS A 201 0.47 19.81 -4.91
CA LYS A 201 0.83 20.30 -6.26
C LYS A 201 2.13 21.09 -6.26
N SER A 202 2.38 21.93 -5.26
CA SER A 202 3.63 22.70 -5.17
C SER A 202 4.88 21.87 -4.88
N LYS A 203 4.69 20.60 -4.45
CA LYS A 203 5.77 19.66 -4.12
C LYS A 203 5.96 18.54 -5.15
N LEU A 204 5.33 18.62 -6.33
CA LEU A 204 5.45 17.57 -7.36
C LEU A 204 6.89 17.34 -7.84
N ASP A 205 7.71 18.39 -7.84
CA ASP A 205 9.13 18.30 -8.24
C ASP A 205 10.08 17.89 -7.09
N SER A 206 9.52 17.56 -5.90
CA SER A 206 10.35 17.10 -4.79
C SER A 206 10.97 15.74 -5.10
N LEU A 207 12.24 15.56 -4.73
CA LEU A 207 12.88 14.25 -4.78
C LEU A 207 12.10 13.26 -3.92
N ASN A 208 12.00 12.03 -4.37
CA ASN A 208 11.39 10.94 -3.62
C ASN A 208 12.35 9.75 -3.49
N ASP A 209 12.12 8.95 -2.48
CA ASP A 209 12.92 7.75 -2.16
C ASP A 209 12.21 6.46 -2.63
N ASN A 210 11.41 6.51 -3.69
CA ASN A 210 10.69 5.34 -4.21
C ASN A 210 11.64 4.17 -4.52
N ASP A 211 12.79 4.44 -5.16
CA ASP A 211 13.77 3.42 -5.50
C ASP A 211 14.42 2.77 -4.26
N PHE A 212 14.60 3.53 -3.19
CA PHE A 212 15.06 2.98 -1.92
C PHE A 212 14.05 1.95 -1.40
N LEU A 213 12.77 2.30 -1.39
CA LEU A 213 11.74 1.38 -0.89
C LEU A 213 11.51 0.20 -1.86
N ALA A 214 11.63 0.41 -3.17
CA ALA A 214 11.64 -0.67 -4.16
C ALA A 214 12.73 -1.70 -3.85
N THR A 215 13.96 -1.23 -3.57
CA THR A 215 15.09 -2.08 -3.22
C THR A 215 14.83 -2.86 -1.93
N LYS A 216 14.26 -2.21 -0.90
CA LYS A 216 13.89 -2.88 0.37
C LYS A 216 12.86 -3.98 0.15
N ILE A 217 11.79 -3.70 -0.62
CA ILE A 217 10.73 -4.67 -0.89
C ILE A 217 11.26 -5.84 -1.76
N LYS A 218 12.08 -5.55 -2.78
CA LYS A 218 12.74 -6.60 -3.59
C LYS A 218 13.61 -7.50 -2.73
N SER A 219 14.45 -6.93 -1.87
CA SER A 219 15.31 -7.69 -0.95
C SER A 219 14.49 -8.48 0.08
N PHE A 220 13.34 -7.98 0.49
CA PHE A 220 12.43 -8.68 1.39
C PHE A 220 11.84 -9.93 0.72
N PHE A 221 11.39 -9.85 -0.53
CA PHE A 221 10.90 -11.01 -1.28
C PHE A 221 11.99 -12.03 -1.60
N ALA A 222 13.24 -11.59 -1.75
CA ALA A 222 14.37 -12.45 -2.14
C ALA A 222 15.02 -13.22 -0.97
N LYS A 223 14.52 -13.06 0.27
CA LYS A 223 14.96 -13.84 1.43
C LYS A 223 14.50 -15.29 1.33
#